data_7cb4798fcb0615ae6650b474a5b44ec0
#
_entry.id   7cb4798fcb0615ae6650b474a5b44ec0
#
_cell.length_a   1.000
_cell.length_b   1.000
_cell.length_c   1.000
_cell.angle_alpha   90.00
_cell.angle_beta   90.00
_cell.angle_gamma   90.00
#
_symmetry.space_group_name_H-M   'P 1'
#
loop_
_entity.id
_entity.type
_entity.pdbx_description
1 polymer ?
#
loop_
_entity_poly.entity_id
_entity_poly.type
_entity_poly.pdbx_seq_one_letter_code
_entity_poly.pdbx_strand_id
1 'polypeptide(L)'
;MEERESPARVNLRRVYEQSRRGHPKQEGTRLVGQPGPPPPTTKGRPRLLLMGQSRSGKSSISSVVFQKLPPNETLFLESTARIQKDQMASFMDFQVWDFPGQIDIFENPNYDIDAIFSEIGALIWVIDAQDDYLEAVARLNATVLSLQRTHPNINIEVFIHKVDGLSEDFTQDIQRDIQIRIQDELSDHGIENAPVNFHCTSIYNHTIFEAFSKVIQKLIPRLGILEGILTNLCRTCRFEKAYLFDVLSKIYIATDSTPADMASYEICSDYIDVIIDMTEVYGSWPRPASHIAKLEGEPWNAPLEEQVACPCAESSMLLHDSNRPIMLREVDRYLALVAVMKEDSYDKMPLVNMNVEAVVEGLKEFFEITKPRK
;
A
#
# COMPACT_ATOMS: atom_id res chain seq x y z
N MET A 1 4.28 37.06 -17.83
CA MET A 1 4.36 36.46 -16.50
C MET A 1 4.28 34.96 -16.75
N GLU A 2 5.43 34.33 -16.84
CA GLU A 2 5.51 32.90 -17.06
C GLU A 2 5.27 32.23 -15.71
N GLU A 3 4.14 31.54 -15.59
CA GLU A 3 3.90 30.62 -14.49
C GLU A 3 4.87 29.43 -14.66
N ARG A 4 5.87 29.38 -13.81
CA ARG A 4 6.75 28.19 -13.72
C ARG A 4 5.91 27.04 -13.17
N GLU A 5 5.75 25.99 -13.96
CA GLU A 5 5.09 24.76 -13.51
C GLU A 5 5.76 24.23 -12.24
N SER A 6 4.94 23.85 -11.26
CA SER A 6 5.42 23.28 -10.00
C SER A 6 6.11 21.93 -10.26
N PRO A 7 7.33 21.73 -9.76
CA PRO A 7 8.06 20.47 -9.90
C PRO A 7 7.33 19.21 -9.39
N ALA A 8 6.35 19.40 -8.52
CA ALA A 8 5.48 18.34 -7.99
C ALA A 8 4.81 17.53 -9.10
N ARG A 9 4.33 18.23 -10.11
CA ARG A 9 3.57 17.63 -11.21
C ARG A 9 4.38 16.66 -12.05
N VAL A 10 5.67 16.94 -12.26
CA VAL A 10 6.55 16.15 -13.13
C VAL A 10 6.98 14.84 -12.46
N ASN A 11 7.24 14.85 -11.15
CA ASN A 11 7.77 13.69 -10.45
C ASN A 11 6.67 12.66 -10.10
N LEU A 12 5.50 13.10 -9.64
CA LEU A 12 4.37 12.20 -9.34
C LEU A 12 3.87 11.48 -10.62
N ARG A 13 3.82 12.20 -11.75
CA ARG A 13 3.50 11.60 -13.04
C ARG A 13 4.50 10.51 -13.45
N ARG A 14 5.79 10.77 -13.26
CA ARG A 14 6.85 9.81 -13.59
C ARG A 14 6.70 8.51 -12.81
N VAL A 15 6.35 8.61 -11.55
CA VAL A 15 6.06 7.48 -10.68
C VAL A 15 4.86 6.68 -11.21
N TYR A 16 3.79 7.37 -11.58
CA TYR A 16 2.57 6.77 -12.11
C TYR A 16 2.77 6.09 -13.47
N GLU A 17 3.40 6.77 -14.43
CA GLU A 17 3.69 6.19 -15.76
C GLU A 17 4.62 4.97 -15.71
N GLN A 18 5.54 4.92 -14.75
CA GLN A 18 6.42 3.76 -14.59
C GLN A 18 5.70 2.57 -13.97
N SER A 19 4.73 2.80 -13.11
CA SER A 19 3.85 1.75 -12.59
C SER A 19 3.03 1.11 -13.72
N ARG A 20 2.48 1.91 -14.63
CA ARG A 20 1.72 1.41 -15.80
C ARG A 20 2.58 0.67 -16.84
N ARG A 21 3.85 1.04 -17.02
CA ARG A 21 4.74 0.41 -18.00
C ARG A 21 5.34 -0.92 -17.53
N GLY A 22 5.20 -1.26 -16.25
CA GLY A 22 5.69 -2.51 -15.67
C GLY A 22 4.92 -3.76 -16.05
N HIS A 23 3.81 -3.65 -16.79
CA HIS A 23 3.02 -4.80 -17.26
C HIS A 23 3.09 -4.96 -18.77
N PRO A 24 4.04 -5.74 -19.32
CA PRO A 24 3.89 -6.24 -20.68
C PRO A 24 2.75 -7.28 -20.66
N LYS A 25 1.67 -7.00 -21.40
CA LYS A 25 0.66 -8.00 -21.73
C LYS A 25 1.38 -9.17 -22.41
N GLN A 26 1.55 -10.28 -21.71
CA GLN A 26 1.98 -11.51 -22.33
C GLN A 26 0.78 -12.11 -23.06
N GLU A 27 0.73 -11.90 -24.38
CA GLU A 27 -0.09 -12.69 -25.28
C GLU A 27 0.35 -14.15 -25.22
N GLY A 28 -0.60 -15.02 -24.94
CA GLY A 28 -0.38 -16.43 -24.74
C GLY A 28 0.04 -17.15 -26.01
N THR A 29 1.12 -17.90 -25.90
CA THR A 29 1.39 -19.03 -26.78
C THR A 29 1.50 -20.29 -25.92
N ARG A 30 0.57 -21.22 -26.15
CA ARG A 30 0.56 -22.56 -25.55
C ARG A 30 1.86 -23.30 -25.85
N LEU A 31 2.58 -23.68 -24.82
CA LEU A 31 3.42 -24.89 -24.84
C LEU A 31 3.31 -25.56 -23.47
N VAL A 32 2.76 -26.77 -23.48
CA VAL A 32 2.81 -27.70 -22.36
C VAL A 32 4.29 -28.08 -22.17
N GLY A 33 4.91 -27.50 -21.14
CA GLY A 33 6.28 -27.78 -20.76
C GLY A 33 6.36 -27.87 -19.24
N GLN A 34 7.13 -28.81 -18.74
CA GLN A 34 7.40 -29.06 -17.33
C GLN A 34 7.66 -27.78 -16.53
N PRO A 35 7.31 -27.71 -15.24
CA PRO A 35 7.62 -26.56 -14.42
C PRO A 35 9.14 -26.35 -14.42
N GLY A 36 9.55 -25.20 -14.97
CA GLY A 36 10.95 -24.77 -14.91
C GLY A 36 11.38 -24.52 -13.46
N PRO A 37 12.68 -24.52 -13.18
CA PRO A 37 13.18 -24.24 -11.83
C PRO A 37 12.62 -22.90 -11.35
N PRO A 38 12.28 -22.78 -10.05
CA PRO A 38 11.78 -21.53 -9.51
C PRO A 38 12.78 -20.40 -9.80
N PRO A 39 12.31 -19.18 -10.11
CA PRO A 39 13.19 -18.04 -10.33
C PRO A 39 14.08 -17.84 -9.09
N PRO A 40 15.32 -17.36 -9.26
CA PRO A 40 16.27 -17.20 -8.17
C PRO A 40 15.62 -16.38 -7.05
N THR A 41 15.65 -16.92 -5.84
CA THR A 41 15.14 -16.27 -4.63
C THR A 41 15.90 -14.98 -4.41
N THR A 42 15.25 -13.86 -4.70
CA THR A 42 15.76 -12.53 -4.33
C THR A 42 15.63 -12.40 -2.80
N LYS A 43 16.72 -12.69 -2.11
CA LYS A 43 16.81 -12.46 -0.66
C LYS A 43 16.45 -11.00 -0.35
N GLY A 44 15.37 -10.79 0.39
CA GLY A 44 15.08 -9.52 1.03
C GLY A 44 13.79 -8.77 0.65
N ARG A 45 12.87 -9.38 -0.10
CA ARG A 45 11.57 -8.76 -0.41
C ARG A 45 10.44 -9.44 0.36
N PRO A 46 9.82 -8.77 1.34
CA PRO A 46 8.72 -9.38 2.08
C PRO A 46 7.55 -9.71 1.15
N ARG A 47 6.92 -10.84 1.38
CA ARG A 47 5.76 -11.31 0.63
C ARG A 47 4.50 -11.10 1.43
N LEU A 48 3.46 -10.57 0.79
CA LEU A 48 2.10 -10.52 1.31
C LEU A 48 1.31 -11.63 0.62
N LEU A 49 0.79 -12.57 1.38
CA LEU A 49 -0.01 -13.67 0.85
C LEU A 49 -1.49 -13.39 1.08
N LEU A 50 -2.28 -13.28 0.00
CA LEU A 50 -3.73 -13.14 0.05
C LEU A 50 -4.37 -14.53 -0.06
N MET A 51 -4.94 -15.01 1.02
CA MET A 51 -5.60 -16.31 1.13
C MET A 51 -7.06 -16.16 1.57
N GLY A 52 -7.83 -17.21 1.47
CA GLY A 52 -9.25 -17.25 1.85
C GLY A 52 -10.09 -17.96 0.78
N GLN A 53 -11.36 -18.11 1.04
CA GLN A 53 -12.30 -18.83 0.15
C GLN A 53 -12.43 -18.18 -1.23
N SER A 54 -12.96 -18.96 -2.18
CA SER A 54 -13.37 -18.44 -3.48
C SER A 54 -14.42 -17.35 -3.31
N ARG A 55 -14.34 -16.31 -4.14
CA ARG A 55 -15.26 -15.15 -4.13
C ARG A 55 -15.18 -14.25 -2.89
N SER A 56 -14.26 -14.47 -1.95
CA SER A 56 -14.10 -13.58 -0.80
C SER A 56 -13.58 -12.16 -1.12
N GLY A 57 -13.16 -11.90 -2.37
CA GLY A 57 -12.72 -10.58 -2.82
C GLY A 57 -11.20 -10.39 -2.90
N LYS A 58 -10.38 -11.43 -2.73
CA LYS A 58 -8.90 -11.33 -2.77
C LYS A 58 -8.37 -10.64 -4.02
N SER A 59 -8.76 -11.13 -5.20
CA SER A 59 -8.31 -10.57 -6.48
C SER A 59 -8.83 -9.15 -6.69
N SER A 60 -10.07 -8.85 -6.22
CA SER A 60 -10.62 -7.49 -6.24
C SER A 60 -9.81 -6.55 -5.36
N ILE A 61 -9.44 -6.99 -4.16
CA ILE A 61 -8.56 -6.23 -3.25
C ILE A 61 -7.21 -5.96 -3.93
N SER A 62 -6.55 -6.99 -4.48
CA SER A 62 -5.26 -6.83 -5.15
C SER A 62 -5.35 -5.85 -6.32
N SER A 63 -6.39 -5.96 -7.14
CA SER A 63 -6.58 -5.08 -8.30
C SER A 63 -6.88 -3.63 -7.91
N VAL A 64 -7.72 -3.40 -6.91
CA VAL A 64 -8.07 -2.03 -6.47
C VAL A 64 -6.87 -1.36 -5.81
N VAL A 65 -6.25 -2.02 -4.84
CA VAL A 65 -5.19 -1.40 -4.03
C VAL A 65 -3.90 -1.22 -4.82
N PHE A 66 -3.48 -2.24 -5.57
CA PHE A 66 -2.16 -2.25 -6.20
C PHE A 66 -2.18 -1.96 -7.70
N GLN A 67 -3.27 -2.28 -8.40
CA GLN A 67 -3.38 -2.04 -9.84
C GLN A 67 -4.24 -0.81 -10.17
N LYS A 68 -4.83 -0.16 -9.14
CA LYS A 68 -5.70 1.02 -9.27
C LYS A 68 -6.92 0.79 -10.18
N LEU A 69 -7.42 -0.45 -10.20
CA LEU A 69 -8.65 -0.75 -10.90
C LEU A 69 -9.84 -0.13 -10.15
N PRO A 70 -10.73 0.61 -10.84
CA PRO A 70 -11.95 1.10 -10.19
C PRO A 70 -12.75 -0.05 -9.56
N PRO A 71 -13.29 0.11 -8.33
CA PRO A 71 -14.01 -0.96 -7.64
C PRO A 71 -15.11 -1.62 -8.48
N ASN A 72 -15.85 -0.84 -9.28
CA ASN A 72 -16.92 -1.35 -10.14
C ASN A 72 -16.41 -2.27 -11.26
N GLU A 73 -15.19 -2.10 -11.71
CA GLU A 73 -14.59 -2.94 -12.75
C GLU A 73 -14.17 -4.32 -12.22
N THR A 74 -14.04 -4.46 -10.91
CA THR A 74 -13.70 -5.76 -10.29
C THR A 74 -14.80 -6.80 -10.45
N LEU A 75 -16.03 -6.40 -10.76
CA LEU A 75 -17.16 -7.29 -11.05
C LEU A 75 -16.92 -8.18 -12.28
N PHE A 76 -16.04 -7.76 -13.17
CA PHE A 76 -15.69 -8.49 -14.40
C PHE A 76 -14.44 -9.36 -14.26
N LEU A 77 -13.83 -9.43 -13.07
CA LEU A 77 -12.67 -10.28 -12.83
C LEU A 77 -13.06 -11.75 -12.90
N GLU A 78 -12.28 -12.51 -13.64
CA GLU A 78 -12.41 -13.98 -13.68
C GLU A 78 -11.90 -14.61 -12.38
N SER A 79 -12.39 -15.81 -12.07
CA SER A 79 -11.93 -16.55 -10.89
C SER A 79 -10.46 -16.96 -11.05
N THR A 80 -9.68 -16.76 -9.98
CA THR A 80 -8.26 -17.08 -9.93
C THR A 80 -8.06 -18.61 -9.93
N ALA A 81 -7.50 -19.14 -11.00
CA ALA A 81 -7.23 -20.57 -11.14
C ALA A 81 -5.80 -20.97 -10.75
N ARG A 82 -4.86 -20.02 -10.69
CA ARG A 82 -3.45 -20.23 -10.34
C ARG A 82 -2.98 -19.09 -9.47
N ILE A 83 -1.92 -19.32 -8.68
CA ILE A 83 -1.29 -18.26 -7.89
C ILE A 83 -0.84 -17.13 -8.82
N GLN A 84 -1.38 -15.93 -8.60
CA GLN A 84 -0.93 -14.72 -9.26
C GLN A 84 0.12 -14.06 -8.37
N LYS A 85 1.22 -13.60 -8.98
CA LYS A 85 2.36 -13.00 -8.29
C LYS A 85 2.63 -11.65 -8.89
N ASP A 86 2.28 -10.61 -8.16
CA ASP A 86 2.50 -9.24 -8.58
C ASP A 86 3.67 -8.63 -7.80
N GLN A 87 4.60 -8.02 -8.54
CA GLN A 87 5.67 -7.23 -7.95
C GLN A 87 5.19 -5.79 -7.83
N MET A 88 5.20 -5.28 -6.61
CA MET A 88 4.84 -3.90 -6.33
C MET A 88 6.10 -3.04 -6.27
N ALA A 89 6.20 -2.11 -7.21
CA ALA A 89 7.18 -1.04 -7.14
C ALA A 89 6.64 0.02 -6.15
N SER A 90 7.22 0.06 -4.97
CA SER A 90 6.85 0.95 -3.88
C SER A 90 8.13 1.44 -3.19
N PHE A 91 8.02 2.23 -2.14
CA PHE A 91 9.17 2.62 -1.29
C PHE A 91 9.94 1.40 -0.75
N MET A 92 9.26 0.29 -0.57
CA MET A 92 9.81 -1.02 -0.24
C MET A 92 9.32 -2.03 -1.26
N ASP A 93 10.25 -2.65 -1.99
CA ASP A 93 9.90 -3.70 -2.92
C ASP A 93 9.25 -4.87 -2.18
N PHE A 94 7.98 -5.16 -2.43
CA PHE A 94 7.29 -6.32 -1.91
C PHE A 94 6.54 -7.07 -3.02
N GLN A 95 6.14 -8.30 -2.72
CA GLN A 95 5.36 -9.13 -3.62
C GLN A 95 3.99 -9.42 -3.02
N VAL A 96 2.95 -9.32 -3.82
CA VAL A 96 1.60 -9.75 -3.46
C VAL A 96 1.30 -11.04 -4.20
N TRP A 97 0.95 -12.09 -3.46
CA TRP A 97 0.57 -13.38 -4.04
C TRP A 97 -0.90 -13.64 -3.76
N ASP A 98 -1.71 -13.65 -4.81
CA ASP A 98 -3.13 -13.99 -4.74
C ASP A 98 -3.32 -15.49 -4.99
N PHE A 99 -3.89 -16.18 -3.99
CA PHE A 99 -4.08 -17.62 -4.01
C PHE A 99 -5.50 -17.99 -4.46
N PRO A 100 -5.64 -19.08 -5.27
CA PRO A 100 -6.93 -19.63 -5.61
C PRO A 100 -7.69 -20.07 -4.36
N GLY A 101 -8.92 -19.61 -4.19
CA GLY A 101 -9.71 -19.91 -3.00
C GLY A 101 -10.24 -21.35 -2.91
N GLN A 102 -10.11 -22.14 -3.99
CA GLN A 102 -10.56 -23.53 -4.04
C GLN A 102 -9.47 -24.56 -3.67
N ILE A 103 -8.22 -24.11 -3.61
CA ILE A 103 -7.07 -25.00 -3.41
C ILE A 103 -6.63 -24.94 -1.95
N ASP A 104 -6.59 -26.07 -1.29
CA ASP A 104 -5.85 -26.22 -0.04
C ASP A 104 -4.36 -26.44 -0.37
N ILE A 105 -3.54 -25.45 -0.01
CA ILE A 105 -2.10 -25.48 -0.28
C ILE A 105 -1.37 -26.47 0.61
N PHE A 106 -1.91 -26.81 1.80
CA PHE A 106 -1.29 -27.71 2.74
C PHE A 106 -1.51 -29.19 2.37
N GLU A 107 -2.63 -29.48 1.68
CA GLU A 107 -2.94 -30.83 1.23
C GLU A 107 -2.42 -31.12 -0.18
N ASN A 108 -2.04 -30.11 -0.93
CA ASN A 108 -1.64 -30.26 -2.32
C ASN A 108 -0.12 -30.43 -2.48
N PRO A 109 0.37 -31.61 -2.87
CA PRO A 109 1.79 -31.93 -2.98
C PRO A 109 2.56 -31.11 -4.04
N ASN A 110 1.85 -30.38 -4.89
CA ASN A 110 2.47 -29.54 -5.92
C ASN A 110 2.98 -28.20 -5.37
N TYR A 111 2.66 -27.85 -4.13
CA TYR A 111 3.12 -26.61 -3.50
C TYR A 111 4.19 -26.90 -2.47
N ASP A 112 5.34 -26.25 -2.62
CA ASP A 112 6.39 -26.23 -1.62
C ASP A 112 6.03 -25.17 -0.56
N ILE A 113 5.50 -25.65 0.57
CA ILE A 113 5.05 -24.81 1.68
C ILE A 113 6.23 -24.02 2.24
N ASP A 114 7.37 -24.64 2.43
CA ASP A 114 8.56 -23.97 2.98
C ASP A 114 9.05 -22.85 2.05
N ALA A 115 9.01 -23.06 0.74
CA ALA A 115 9.36 -22.03 -0.23
C ALA A 115 8.34 -20.87 -0.28
N ILE A 116 7.04 -21.13 -0.03
CA ILE A 116 6.00 -20.13 0.02
C ILE A 116 6.18 -19.24 1.26
N PHE A 117 6.38 -19.85 2.43
CA PHE A 117 6.41 -19.16 3.72
C PHE A 117 7.81 -18.70 4.16
N SER A 118 8.90 -19.07 3.47
CA SER A 118 10.29 -18.72 3.86
C SER A 118 10.59 -17.22 3.90
N GLU A 119 9.91 -16.40 3.09
CA GLU A 119 10.13 -14.95 3.01
C GLU A 119 8.82 -14.18 3.20
N ILE A 120 7.91 -14.75 4.00
CA ILE A 120 6.61 -14.11 4.25
C ILE A 120 6.77 -12.89 5.16
N GLY A 121 6.14 -11.79 4.78
CA GLY A 121 5.97 -10.63 5.63
C GLY A 121 4.68 -10.75 6.45
N ALA A 122 3.56 -11.02 5.79
CA ALA A 122 2.27 -11.23 6.43
C ALA A 122 1.37 -12.15 5.61
N LEU A 123 0.56 -12.93 6.31
CA LEU A 123 -0.56 -13.68 5.74
C LEU A 123 -1.84 -12.89 5.93
N ILE A 124 -2.50 -12.54 4.83
CA ILE A 124 -3.78 -11.85 4.83
C ILE A 124 -4.85 -12.86 4.48
N TRP A 125 -5.73 -13.16 5.43
CA TRP A 125 -6.85 -14.07 5.24
C TRP A 125 -8.14 -13.29 5.04
N VAL A 126 -8.76 -13.45 3.86
CA VAL A 126 -9.94 -12.68 3.47
C VAL A 126 -11.19 -13.53 3.68
N ILE A 127 -12.10 -13.04 4.52
CA ILE A 127 -13.41 -13.63 4.83
C ILE A 127 -14.50 -12.70 4.25
N ASP A 128 -15.45 -13.25 3.53
CA ASP A 128 -16.63 -12.52 3.06
C ASP A 128 -17.62 -12.34 4.24
N ALA A 129 -17.89 -11.09 4.60
CA ALA A 129 -18.81 -10.78 5.69
C ALA A 129 -20.29 -10.99 5.33
N GLN A 130 -20.60 -11.10 4.04
CA GLN A 130 -21.98 -11.24 3.53
C GLN A 130 -22.35 -12.70 3.23
N ASP A 131 -21.40 -13.63 3.32
CA ASP A 131 -21.61 -15.05 3.04
C ASP A 131 -21.45 -15.89 4.33
N ASP A 132 -21.72 -17.19 4.25
CA ASP A 132 -21.45 -18.11 5.35
C ASP A 132 -19.93 -18.22 5.58
N TYR A 133 -19.46 -17.62 6.67
CA TYR A 133 -18.04 -17.56 7.02
C TYR A 133 -17.55 -18.74 7.88
N LEU A 134 -18.43 -19.67 8.30
CA LEU A 134 -18.03 -20.76 9.20
C LEU A 134 -16.94 -21.65 8.61
N GLU A 135 -17.06 -22.01 7.35
CA GLU A 135 -16.03 -22.79 6.65
C GLU A 135 -14.73 -21.99 6.46
N ALA A 136 -14.82 -20.67 6.21
CA ALA A 136 -13.65 -19.80 6.08
C ALA A 136 -12.87 -19.72 7.41
N VAL A 137 -13.57 -19.63 8.53
CA VAL A 137 -13.00 -19.64 9.89
C VAL A 137 -12.35 -20.98 10.19
N ALA A 138 -13.01 -22.10 9.90
CA ALA A 138 -12.44 -23.43 10.13
C ALA A 138 -11.14 -23.66 9.32
N ARG A 139 -11.13 -23.24 8.05
CA ARG A 139 -9.92 -23.31 7.21
C ARG A 139 -8.79 -22.39 7.70
N LEU A 140 -9.14 -21.18 8.18
CA LEU A 140 -8.17 -20.27 8.78
C LEU A 140 -7.53 -20.93 10.00
N ASN A 141 -8.32 -21.50 10.91
CA ASN A 141 -7.81 -22.16 12.11
C ASN A 141 -6.88 -23.33 11.76
N ALA A 142 -7.25 -24.19 10.82
CA ALA A 142 -6.39 -25.25 10.32
C ALA A 142 -5.06 -24.72 9.77
N THR A 143 -5.12 -23.61 9.03
CA THR A 143 -3.94 -22.92 8.48
C THR A 143 -3.05 -22.37 9.59
N VAL A 144 -3.63 -21.68 10.59
CA VAL A 144 -2.89 -21.13 11.73
C VAL A 144 -2.20 -22.25 12.51
N LEU A 145 -2.90 -23.36 12.81
CA LEU A 145 -2.36 -24.52 13.51
C LEU A 145 -1.18 -25.16 12.75
N SER A 146 -1.26 -25.23 11.44
CA SER A 146 -0.18 -25.74 10.60
C SER A 146 1.03 -24.81 10.61
N LEU A 147 0.80 -23.49 10.51
CA LEU A 147 1.86 -22.49 10.49
C LEU A 147 2.54 -22.31 11.84
N GLN A 148 1.81 -22.42 12.94
CA GLN A 148 2.39 -22.31 14.29
C GLN A 148 3.47 -23.38 14.56
N ARG A 149 3.40 -24.53 13.88
CA ARG A 149 4.40 -25.60 14.00
C ARG A 149 5.68 -25.33 13.23
N THR A 150 5.59 -24.65 12.09
CA THR A 150 6.69 -24.42 11.15
C THR A 150 7.20 -22.99 11.18
N HIS A 151 6.31 -22.02 11.31
CA HIS A 151 6.59 -20.58 11.20
C HIS A 151 5.83 -19.76 12.27
N PRO A 152 6.16 -19.90 13.58
CA PRO A 152 5.35 -19.35 14.69
C PRO A 152 5.30 -17.82 14.73
N ASN A 153 6.17 -17.12 14.02
CA ASN A 153 6.29 -15.66 14.06
C ASN A 153 5.59 -14.95 12.88
N ILE A 154 4.80 -15.68 12.07
CA ILE A 154 4.08 -15.06 10.96
C ILE A 154 2.94 -14.19 11.49
N ASN A 155 2.88 -12.93 11.04
CA ASN A 155 1.73 -12.06 11.28
C ASN A 155 0.54 -12.52 10.43
N ILE A 156 -0.58 -12.80 11.09
CA ILE A 156 -1.82 -13.20 10.44
C ILE A 156 -2.82 -12.06 10.57
N GLU A 157 -3.27 -11.56 9.43
CA GLU A 157 -4.19 -10.43 9.32
C GLU A 157 -5.50 -10.91 8.69
N VAL A 158 -6.58 -10.87 9.44
CA VAL A 158 -7.90 -11.31 8.97
C VAL A 158 -8.67 -10.11 8.46
N PHE A 159 -8.97 -10.10 7.17
CA PHE A 159 -9.80 -9.08 6.55
C PHE A 159 -11.23 -9.60 6.46
N ILE A 160 -12.11 -9.08 7.32
CA ILE A 160 -13.55 -9.27 7.24
C ILE A 160 -14.04 -8.30 6.17
N HIS A 161 -14.20 -8.82 4.97
CA HIS A 161 -14.36 -8.03 3.76
C HIS A 161 -15.81 -7.90 3.32
N LYS A 162 -16.10 -6.90 2.45
CA LYS A 162 -17.43 -6.54 1.93
C LYS A 162 -18.41 -6.04 3.01
N VAL A 163 -17.90 -5.31 3.98
CA VAL A 163 -18.74 -4.73 5.05
C VAL A 163 -19.63 -3.58 4.58
N ASP A 164 -19.41 -3.06 3.37
CA ASP A 164 -20.18 -1.97 2.75
C ASP A 164 -21.68 -2.29 2.59
N GLY A 165 -22.06 -3.56 2.49
CA GLY A 165 -23.46 -4.00 2.44
C GLY A 165 -24.11 -4.21 3.80
N LEU A 166 -23.42 -3.97 4.91
CA LEU A 166 -23.86 -4.23 6.26
C LEU A 166 -24.05 -2.93 7.05
N SER A 167 -24.95 -2.96 8.05
CA SER A 167 -25.02 -1.87 9.02
C SER A 167 -23.81 -1.91 9.96
N GLU A 168 -23.50 -0.78 10.59
CA GLU A 168 -22.37 -0.68 11.51
C GLU A 168 -22.49 -1.64 12.70
N ASP A 169 -23.68 -1.74 13.30
CA ASP A 169 -23.95 -2.67 14.42
C ASP A 169 -23.73 -4.12 13.97
N PHE A 170 -24.23 -4.49 12.79
CA PHE A 170 -24.10 -5.84 12.27
C PHE A 170 -22.64 -6.19 11.91
N THR A 171 -21.89 -5.22 11.42
CA THR A 171 -20.45 -5.36 11.16
C THR A 171 -19.69 -5.66 12.45
N GLN A 172 -20.00 -4.95 13.54
CA GLN A 172 -19.39 -5.19 14.85
C GLN A 172 -19.74 -6.56 15.42
N ASP A 173 -20.98 -7.00 15.26
CA ASP A 173 -21.41 -8.33 15.72
C ASP A 173 -20.70 -9.44 14.96
N ILE A 174 -20.60 -9.36 13.64
CA ILE A 174 -19.87 -10.33 12.81
C ILE A 174 -18.40 -10.35 13.20
N GLN A 175 -17.77 -9.20 13.33
CA GLN A 175 -16.36 -9.12 13.75
C GLN A 175 -16.14 -9.81 15.08
N ARG A 176 -17.00 -9.55 16.05
CA ARG A 176 -16.92 -10.16 17.38
C ARG A 176 -17.12 -11.68 17.33
N ASP A 177 -18.10 -12.17 16.57
CA ASP A 177 -18.38 -13.60 16.44
C ASP A 177 -17.19 -14.34 15.79
N ILE A 178 -16.67 -13.81 14.69
CA ILE A 178 -15.48 -14.38 14.02
C ILE A 178 -14.28 -14.39 14.96
N GLN A 179 -14.05 -13.30 15.68
CA GLN A 179 -12.92 -13.18 16.60
C GLN A 179 -13.01 -14.20 17.74
N ILE A 180 -14.18 -14.33 18.37
CA ILE A 180 -14.40 -15.29 19.47
C ILE A 180 -14.18 -16.71 18.96
N ARG A 181 -14.77 -17.10 17.83
CA ARG A 181 -14.63 -18.46 17.28
C ARG A 181 -13.17 -18.82 16.97
N ILE A 182 -12.42 -17.90 16.41
CA ILE A 182 -11.00 -18.13 16.10
C ILE A 182 -10.21 -18.25 17.41
N GLN A 183 -10.44 -17.39 18.39
CA GLN A 183 -9.75 -17.41 19.66
C GLN A 183 -10.05 -18.66 20.49
N ASP A 184 -11.33 -19.06 20.56
CA ASP A 184 -11.75 -20.25 21.30
C ASP A 184 -11.11 -21.50 20.73
N GLU A 185 -11.15 -21.70 19.40
CA GLU A 185 -10.56 -22.87 18.75
C GLU A 185 -9.03 -22.92 18.89
N LEU A 186 -8.36 -21.77 18.78
CA LEU A 186 -6.90 -21.71 19.01
C LEU A 186 -6.54 -21.98 20.47
N SER A 187 -7.35 -21.49 21.41
CA SER A 187 -7.20 -21.75 22.84
C SER A 187 -7.37 -23.23 23.19
N ASP A 188 -8.35 -23.90 22.58
CA ASP A 188 -8.57 -25.36 22.74
C ASP A 188 -7.36 -26.19 22.27
N HIS A 189 -6.59 -25.66 21.34
CA HIS A 189 -5.33 -26.26 20.88
C HIS A 189 -4.08 -25.78 21.64
N GLY A 190 -4.27 -25.00 22.73
CA GLY A 190 -3.19 -24.52 23.60
C GLY A 190 -2.41 -23.32 23.03
N ILE A 191 -2.98 -22.60 22.05
CA ILE A 191 -2.40 -21.40 21.46
C ILE A 191 -3.13 -20.16 22.00
N GLU A 192 -2.68 -19.64 23.14
CA GLU A 192 -3.33 -18.48 23.79
C GLU A 192 -2.97 -17.13 23.15
N ASN A 193 -1.81 -17.02 22.48
CA ASN A 193 -1.27 -15.75 21.95
C ASN A 193 -0.88 -15.86 20.47
N ALA A 194 -1.80 -16.32 19.63
CA ALA A 194 -1.56 -16.25 18.18
C ALA A 194 -1.53 -14.78 17.71
N PRO A 195 -0.57 -14.40 16.85
CA PRO A 195 -0.50 -13.02 16.30
C PRO A 195 -1.56 -12.82 15.22
N VAL A 196 -2.83 -12.91 15.58
CA VAL A 196 -3.98 -12.72 14.67
C VAL A 196 -4.62 -11.37 14.93
N ASN A 197 -4.75 -10.56 13.88
CA ASN A 197 -5.40 -9.25 13.92
C ASN A 197 -6.59 -9.19 12.97
N PHE A 198 -7.60 -8.39 13.31
CA PHE A 198 -8.86 -8.32 12.56
C PHE A 198 -9.10 -6.93 12.03
N HIS A 199 -9.53 -6.84 10.77
CA HIS A 199 -9.85 -5.59 10.08
C HIS A 199 -11.15 -5.75 9.31
N CYS A 200 -12.11 -4.85 9.54
CA CYS A 200 -13.30 -4.73 8.70
C CYS A 200 -12.95 -3.90 7.48
N THR A 201 -13.21 -4.42 6.28
CA THR A 201 -12.72 -3.81 5.05
C THR A 201 -13.75 -3.80 3.92
N SER A 202 -13.70 -2.76 3.08
CA SER A 202 -14.41 -2.68 1.81
C SER A 202 -13.52 -2.05 0.74
N ILE A 203 -13.64 -2.51 -0.51
CA ILE A 203 -12.97 -1.85 -1.65
C ILE A 203 -13.66 -0.55 -2.08
N TYR A 204 -14.88 -0.30 -1.61
CA TYR A 204 -15.66 0.90 -1.95
C TYR A 204 -15.36 2.10 -1.05
N ASN A 205 -14.55 1.92 -0.01
CA ASN A 205 -14.13 2.97 0.90
C ASN A 205 -12.65 2.82 1.30
N HIS A 206 -12.15 3.74 2.11
CA HIS A 206 -10.74 3.78 2.51
C HIS A 206 -10.31 2.72 3.53
N THR A 207 -11.24 1.92 4.07
CA THR A 207 -10.93 0.92 5.11
C THR A 207 -9.93 -0.14 4.65
N ILE A 208 -9.96 -0.52 3.37
CA ILE A 208 -9.00 -1.48 2.80
C ILE A 208 -7.57 -0.93 2.81
N PHE A 209 -7.39 0.34 2.47
CA PHE A 209 -6.09 0.99 2.45
C PHE A 209 -5.54 1.20 3.86
N GLU A 210 -6.41 1.54 4.83
CA GLU A 210 -6.04 1.62 6.24
C GLU A 210 -5.60 0.26 6.78
N ALA A 211 -6.33 -0.81 6.47
CA ALA A 211 -5.95 -2.16 6.87
C ALA A 211 -4.57 -2.54 6.31
N PHE A 212 -4.32 -2.31 5.01
CA PHE A 212 -3.00 -2.52 4.44
C PHE A 212 -1.92 -1.64 5.07
N SER A 213 -2.23 -0.39 5.42
CA SER A 213 -1.29 0.48 6.11
C SER A 213 -0.83 -0.14 7.43
N LYS A 214 -1.76 -0.66 8.23
CA LYS A 214 -1.46 -1.38 9.48
C LYS A 214 -0.62 -2.65 9.25
N VAL A 215 -0.92 -3.40 8.19
CA VAL A 215 -0.13 -4.59 7.81
C VAL A 215 1.30 -4.21 7.41
N ILE A 216 1.45 -3.23 6.51
CA ILE A 216 2.76 -2.79 6.01
C ILE A 216 3.60 -2.20 7.13
N GLN A 217 3.02 -1.42 8.05
CA GLN A 217 3.72 -0.84 9.19
C GLN A 217 4.42 -1.90 10.06
N LYS A 218 3.82 -3.08 10.23
CA LYS A 218 4.45 -4.20 10.97
C LYS A 218 5.68 -4.77 10.28
N LEU A 219 5.84 -4.51 8.97
CA LEU A 219 6.98 -4.99 8.18
C LEU A 219 8.13 -3.97 8.15
N ILE A 220 7.88 -2.73 8.57
CA ILE A 220 8.87 -1.66 8.52
C ILE A 220 9.81 -1.76 9.72
N PRO A 221 11.10 -2.02 9.50
CA PRO A 221 12.05 -2.04 10.59
C PRO A 221 12.15 -0.62 11.21
N ARG A 222 12.12 -0.54 12.54
CA ARG A 222 12.26 0.72 13.29
C ARG A 222 11.16 1.76 13.02
N LEU A 223 9.92 1.33 12.78
CA LEU A 223 8.77 2.21 12.57
C LEU A 223 8.68 3.33 13.62
N GLY A 224 8.96 3.05 14.89
CA GLY A 224 8.90 4.05 15.96
C GLY A 224 9.84 5.27 15.77
N ILE A 225 10.89 5.17 14.96
CA ILE A 225 11.73 6.33 14.61
C ILE A 225 10.97 7.24 13.64
N LEU A 226 10.32 6.68 12.63
CA LEU A 226 9.50 7.44 11.67
C LEU A 226 8.33 8.15 12.38
N GLU A 227 7.62 7.43 13.22
CA GLU A 227 6.53 7.99 14.06
C GLU A 227 7.04 9.11 14.97
N GLY A 228 8.22 8.94 15.56
CA GLY A 228 8.88 9.96 16.37
C GLY A 228 9.22 11.23 15.57
N ILE A 229 9.74 11.09 14.36
CA ILE A 229 10.05 12.21 13.46
C ILE A 229 8.76 12.97 13.09
N LEU A 230 7.70 12.24 12.67
CA LEU A 230 6.41 12.86 12.33
C LEU A 230 5.74 13.51 13.52
N THR A 231 5.79 12.89 14.71
CA THR A 231 5.26 13.47 15.96
C THR A 231 5.97 14.78 16.33
N ASN A 232 7.30 14.81 16.18
CA ASN A 232 8.06 16.03 16.41
C ASN A 232 7.72 17.13 15.40
N LEU A 233 7.53 16.77 14.13
CA LEU A 233 7.09 17.71 13.09
C LEU A 233 5.71 18.30 13.43
N CYS A 234 4.73 17.45 13.76
CA CYS A 234 3.38 17.88 14.14
C CYS A 234 3.41 18.84 15.32
N ARG A 235 4.22 18.54 16.34
CA ARG A 235 4.35 19.41 17.53
C ARG A 235 5.03 20.74 17.20
N THR A 236 6.06 20.74 16.37
CA THR A 236 6.85 21.94 16.04
C THR A 236 6.10 22.86 15.10
N CYS A 237 5.45 22.30 14.09
CA CYS A 237 4.70 23.05 13.07
C CYS A 237 3.22 23.23 13.42
N ARG A 238 2.74 22.68 14.54
CA ARG A 238 1.34 22.66 14.96
C ARG A 238 0.42 22.06 13.91
N PHE A 239 0.84 20.96 13.30
CA PHE A 239 -0.01 20.19 12.43
C PHE A 239 -1.06 19.42 13.23
N GLU A 240 -2.23 19.23 12.66
CA GLU A 240 -3.27 18.36 13.23
C GLU A 240 -2.89 16.89 13.05
N LYS A 241 -2.39 16.57 11.86
CA LYS A 241 -2.03 15.21 11.49
C LYS A 241 -0.94 15.23 10.42
N ALA A 242 -0.07 14.23 10.43
CA ALA A 242 0.91 14.01 9.38
C ALA A 242 0.98 12.52 9.01
N TYR A 243 1.02 12.26 7.73
CA TYR A 243 1.17 10.92 7.16
C TYR A 243 2.34 10.89 6.19
N LEU A 244 3.03 9.77 6.18
CA LEU A 244 3.99 9.43 5.15
C LEU A 244 3.37 8.38 4.22
N PHE A 245 2.92 8.80 3.05
CA PHE A 245 2.22 7.96 2.08
C PHE A 245 3.14 7.36 1.02
N ASP A 246 2.86 6.12 0.67
CA ASP A 246 3.19 5.61 -0.66
C ASP A 246 2.15 6.14 -1.65
N VAL A 247 2.60 7.00 -2.55
CA VAL A 247 1.74 7.72 -3.51
C VAL A 247 1.03 6.77 -4.49
N LEU A 248 1.64 5.61 -4.77
CA LEU A 248 1.06 4.67 -5.73
C LEU A 248 -0.08 3.85 -5.16
N SER A 249 0.10 3.33 -3.94
CA SER A 249 -0.89 2.46 -3.30
C SER A 249 -1.83 3.20 -2.35
N LYS A 250 -1.56 4.49 -2.04
CA LYS A 250 -2.25 5.28 -1.01
C LYS A 250 -2.15 4.67 0.40
N ILE A 251 -1.22 3.77 0.60
CA ILE A 251 -0.92 3.17 1.89
C ILE A 251 -0.01 4.12 2.65
N TYR A 252 -0.37 4.49 3.88
CA TYR A 252 0.54 5.26 4.71
C TYR A 252 1.47 4.32 5.50
N ILE A 253 2.76 4.57 5.39
CA ILE A 253 3.81 3.76 6.00
C ILE A 253 4.14 4.20 7.42
N ALA A 254 3.85 5.46 7.75
CA ALA A 254 3.98 6.00 9.10
C ALA A 254 3.02 7.18 9.30
N THR A 255 2.68 7.44 10.54
CA THR A 255 1.90 8.61 10.97
C THR A 255 2.43 9.10 12.31
N ASP A 256 2.02 10.29 12.74
CA ASP A 256 2.33 10.79 14.09
C ASP A 256 1.61 9.97 15.18
N SER A 257 2.01 10.14 16.44
CA SER A 257 1.50 9.36 17.57
C SER A 257 0.05 9.65 17.99
N THR A 258 -0.62 10.61 17.36
CA THR A 258 -2.04 10.86 17.63
C THR A 258 -2.89 9.75 17.01
N PRO A 259 -4.07 9.41 17.56
CA PRO A 259 -4.95 8.42 16.97
C PRO A 259 -5.21 8.71 15.48
N ALA A 260 -5.22 7.66 14.67
CA ALA A 260 -5.57 7.80 13.28
C ALA A 260 -7.05 8.23 13.18
N ASP A 261 -7.28 9.36 12.52
CA ASP A 261 -8.61 9.85 12.20
C ASP A 261 -8.92 9.51 10.76
N MET A 262 -9.97 8.72 10.55
CA MET A 262 -10.36 8.26 9.22
C MET A 262 -10.68 9.43 8.30
N ALA A 263 -11.35 10.47 8.80
CA ALA A 263 -11.70 11.64 7.99
C ALA A 263 -10.44 12.39 7.50
N SER A 264 -9.43 12.54 8.35
CA SER A 264 -8.14 13.13 7.95
C SER A 264 -7.40 12.26 6.93
N TYR A 265 -7.48 10.94 7.07
CA TYR A 265 -6.89 10.01 6.11
C TYR A 265 -7.56 10.10 4.75
N GLU A 266 -8.90 10.09 4.69
CA GLU A 266 -9.68 10.21 3.45
C GLU A 266 -9.30 11.49 2.70
N ILE A 267 -9.32 12.63 3.38
CA ILE A 267 -8.96 13.93 2.79
C ILE A 267 -7.54 13.91 2.21
N CYS A 268 -6.58 13.33 2.95
CA CYS A 268 -5.20 13.24 2.48
C CYS A 268 -5.06 12.29 1.27
N SER A 269 -5.78 11.18 1.27
CA SER A 269 -5.81 10.21 0.17
C SER A 269 -6.41 10.81 -1.10
N ASP A 270 -7.55 11.51 -0.98
CA ASP A 270 -8.20 12.20 -2.09
C ASP A 270 -7.33 13.34 -2.64
N TYR A 271 -6.61 14.02 -1.76
CA TYR A 271 -5.66 15.04 -2.18
C TYR A 271 -4.54 14.48 -3.04
N ILE A 272 -4.03 13.30 -2.70
CA ILE A 272 -3.03 12.60 -3.53
C ILE A 272 -3.61 12.29 -4.92
N ASP A 273 -4.85 11.80 -5.00
CA ASP A 273 -5.50 11.53 -6.29
C ASP A 273 -5.62 12.79 -7.14
N VAL A 274 -6.09 13.87 -6.56
CA VAL A 274 -6.21 15.17 -7.28
C VAL A 274 -4.85 15.61 -7.83
N ILE A 275 -3.77 15.47 -7.05
CA ILE A 275 -2.43 15.82 -7.52
C ILE A 275 -1.97 14.89 -8.65
N ILE A 276 -2.25 13.59 -8.57
CA ILE A 276 -1.93 12.63 -9.63
C ILE A 276 -2.71 12.97 -10.91
N ASP A 277 -4.02 13.17 -10.81
CA ASP A 277 -4.88 13.48 -11.95
C ASP A 277 -4.47 14.82 -12.62
N MET A 278 -4.16 15.82 -11.82
CA MET A 278 -3.64 17.09 -12.35
C MET A 278 -2.33 16.90 -13.09
N THR A 279 -1.42 16.05 -12.58
CA THR A 279 -0.16 15.78 -13.27
C THR A 279 -0.36 15.00 -14.57
N GLU A 280 -1.36 14.12 -14.64
CA GLU A 280 -1.71 13.42 -15.87
C GLU A 280 -2.27 14.37 -16.94
N VAL A 281 -3.21 15.22 -16.57
CA VAL A 281 -3.86 16.15 -17.49
C VAL A 281 -2.89 17.21 -18.00
N TYR A 282 -2.14 17.86 -17.12
CA TYR A 282 -1.28 18.99 -17.48
C TYR A 282 0.13 18.59 -17.90
N GLY A 283 0.59 17.41 -17.56
CA GLY A 283 1.89 16.92 -17.98
C GLY A 283 1.97 16.55 -19.47
N SER A 284 0.83 16.51 -20.18
CA SER A 284 0.76 16.36 -21.65
C SER A 284 0.94 17.68 -22.40
N TRP A 285 1.12 18.79 -21.69
CA TRP A 285 1.34 20.10 -22.33
C TRP A 285 2.63 20.07 -23.15
N PRO A 286 2.62 20.61 -24.41
CA PRO A 286 3.80 20.60 -25.25
C PRO A 286 4.97 21.31 -24.56
N ARG A 287 6.12 20.65 -24.53
CA ARG A 287 7.35 21.25 -24.02
C ARG A 287 7.68 22.50 -24.83
N PRO A 288 8.19 23.58 -24.22
CA PRO A 288 8.65 24.75 -24.96
C PRO A 288 9.62 24.35 -26.08
N ALA A 289 9.52 25.01 -27.21
CA ALA A 289 10.33 24.72 -28.41
C ALA A 289 11.87 24.68 -28.14
N SER A 290 12.33 25.37 -27.11
CA SER A 290 13.73 25.34 -26.64
C SER A 290 14.18 23.96 -26.11
N HIS A 291 13.24 23.11 -25.69
CA HIS A 291 13.52 21.74 -25.27
C HIS A 291 13.45 20.73 -26.42
N ILE A 292 12.66 21.04 -27.46
CA ILE A 292 12.53 20.19 -28.64
C ILE A 292 13.79 20.29 -29.51
N ALA A 293 14.37 21.47 -29.63
CA ALA A 293 15.59 21.69 -30.39
C ALA A 293 16.84 20.96 -29.85
N LYS A 294 16.84 20.61 -28.55
CA LYS A 294 17.88 19.78 -27.94
C LYS A 294 17.69 18.27 -28.15
N LEU A 295 16.49 17.84 -28.54
CA LEU A 295 16.14 16.44 -28.73
C LEU A 295 16.34 15.92 -30.15
N GLU A 296 16.48 16.81 -31.14
CA GLU A 296 16.71 16.42 -32.55
C GLU A 296 18.14 15.95 -32.87
N GLY A 297 19.06 16.03 -31.92
CA GLY A 297 20.47 15.62 -32.12
C GLY A 297 20.96 14.46 -31.25
N GLU A 298 20.15 13.97 -30.28
CA GLU A 298 20.57 12.91 -29.37
C GLU A 298 19.80 11.61 -29.61
N PRO A 299 20.45 10.44 -29.62
CA PRO A 299 19.76 9.17 -29.73
C PRO A 299 18.85 8.96 -28.50
N TRP A 300 17.63 8.50 -28.73
CA TRP A 300 16.55 8.23 -27.75
C TRP A 300 16.96 7.35 -26.54
N ASN A 301 18.18 6.86 -26.51
CA ASN A 301 18.76 5.97 -25.50
C ASN A 301 19.61 6.64 -24.43
N ALA A 302 19.56 7.96 -24.25
CA ALA A 302 20.24 8.59 -23.13
C ALA A 302 19.66 8.03 -21.81
N PRO A 303 20.52 7.56 -20.88
CA PRO A 303 20.05 7.04 -19.60
C PRO A 303 19.24 8.10 -18.86
N LEU A 304 18.11 7.71 -18.32
CA LEU A 304 17.21 8.55 -17.51
C LEU A 304 17.88 9.17 -16.26
N GLU A 305 19.14 8.82 -15.99
CA GLU A 305 19.92 9.21 -14.81
C GLU A 305 20.59 10.58 -14.92
N GLU A 306 20.73 11.13 -16.11
CA GLU A 306 21.34 12.46 -16.32
C GLU A 306 20.35 13.63 -16.38
N GLN A 307 19.07 13.38 -16.06
CA GLN A 307 18.12 14.48 -15.97
C GLN A 307 18.37 15.23 -14.67
N VAL A 308 18.78 16.50 -14.85
CA VAL A 308 18.90 17.54 -13.82
C VAL A 308 17.99 17.27 -12.64
N ALA A 309 18.57 17.23 -11.44
CA ALA A 309 17.82 17.04 -10.18
C ALA A 309 16.59 17.95 -10.20
N CYS A 310 15.42 17.36 -10.41
CA CYS A 310 14.17 18.10 -10.26
C CYS A 310 14.05 18.49 -8.79
N PRO A 311 13.77 19.75 -8.49
CA PRO A 311 13.47 20.14 -7.12
C PRO A 311 12.32 19.28 -6.58
N CYS A 312 12.37 18.93 -5.28
CA CYS A 312 11.36 18.13 -4.64
C CYS A 312 9.95 18.72 -4.88
N ALA A 313 9.01 17.85 -5.21
CA ALA A 313 7.65 18.23 -5.49
C ALA A 313 6.95 18.77 -4.25
N GLU A 314 6.33 19.94 -4.38
CA GLU A 314 5.56 20.57 -3.32
C GLU A 314 4.18 21.01 -3.82
N SER A 315 3.20 20.84 -2.97
CA SER A 315 1.85 21.32 -3.20
C SER A 315 1.20 21.73 -1.88
N SER A 316 0.33 22.71 -1.92
CA SER A 316 -0.52 23.08 -0.80
C SER A 316 -1.91 23.48 -1.29
N MET A 317 -2.92 23.14 -0.51
CA MET A 317 -4.32 23.41 -0.78
C MET A 317 -5.02 23.86 0.49
N LEU A 318 -5.96 24.79 0.36
CA LEU A 318 -6.86 25.17 1.44
C LEU A 318 -8.23 24.55 1.18
N LEU A 319 -8.71 23.75 2.12
CA LEU A 319 -10.07 23.23 2.09
C LEU A 319 -11.05 24.33 2.48
N HIS A 320 -11.94 24.69 1.54
CA HIS A 320 -12.83 25.83 1.73
C HIS A 320 -13.85 25.62 2.85
N ASP A 321 -14.37 24.40 2.99
CA ASP A 321 -15.44 24.09 3.96
C ASP A 321 -14.95 24.07 5.43
N SER A 322 -13.71 23.65 5.66
CA SER A 322 -13.15 23.47 7.00
C SER A 322 -12.04 24.47 7.33
N ASN A 323 -11.67 25.33 6.38
CA ASN A 323 -10.52 26.24 6.48
C ASN A 323 -9.21 25.55 6.92
N ARG A 324 -9.07 24.26 6.57
CA ARG A 324 -7.90 23.43 6.91
C ARG A 324 -6.92 23.43 5.74
N PRO A 325 -5.72 23.96 5.92
CA PRO A 325 -4.68 23.83 4.92
C PRO A 325 -4.12 22.41 4.92
N ILE A 326 -3.90 21.86 3.72
CA ILE A 326 -3.20 20.58 3.52
C ILE A 326 -1.95 20.88 2.71
N MET A 327 -0.85 20.24 3.07
CA MET A 327 0.39 20.31 2.31
C MET A 327 0.87 18.92 1.93
N LEU A 328 1.53 18.83 0.77
CA LEU A 328 2.21 17.65 0.28
C LEU A 328 3.67 18.02 -0.04
N ARG A 329 4.60 17.18 0.40
CA ARG A 329 6.02 17.24 0.08
C ARG A 329 6.52 15.87 -0.37
N GLU A 330 7.16 15.83 -1.50
CA GLU A 330 7.86 14.62 -1.96
C GLU A 330 9.06 14.34 -1.06
N VAL A 331 9.15 13.13 -0.55
CA VAL A 331 10.28 12.64 0.23
C VAL A 331 11.23 11.84 -0.66
N ASP A 332 10.69 10.89 -1.41
CA ASP A 332 11.41 10.07 -2.38
C ASP A 332 10.45 9.76 -3.53
N ARG A 333 10.93 9.06 -4.54
CA ARG A 333 10.21 8.71 -5.77
C ARG A 333 8.79 8.17 -5.53
N TYR A 334 8.59 7.42 -4.46
CA TYR A 334 7.32 6.78 -4.12
C TYR A 334 6.68 7.36 -2.86
N LEU A 335 7.40 8.19 -2.12
CA LEU A 335 6.99 8.66 -0.81
C LEU A 335 6.66 10.14 -0.81
N ALA A 336 5.51 10.48 -0.24
CA ALA A 336 5.11 11.84 0.02
C ALA A 336 4.71 12.03 1.49
N LEU A 337 5.20 13.10 2.09
CA LEU A 337 4.71 13.62 3.35
C LEU A 337 3.47 14.45 3.08
N VAL A 338 2.34 14.04 3.65
CA VAL A 338 1.08 14.81 3.58
C VAL A 338 0.69 15.21 5.00
N ALA A 339 0.41 16.50 5.19
CA ALA A 339 0.06 17.01 6.51
C ALA A 339 -1.17 17.92 6.46
N VAL A 340 -2.05 17.72 7.42
CA VAL A 340 -3.18 18.61 7.71
C VAL A 340 -2.72 19.65 8.72
N MET A 341 -2.81 20.91 8.36
CA MET A 341 -2.32 22.02 9.17
C MET A 341 -3.47 22.72 9.89
N LYS A 342 -3.13 23.40 10.99
CA LYS A 342 -4.01 24.39 11.60
C LYS A 342 -3.89 25.71 10.87
N GLU A 343 -4.94 26.52 10.88
CA GLU A 343 -4.95 27.84 10.27
C GLU A 343 -3.80 28.74 10.74
N ASP A 344 -3.52 28.75 12.05
CA ASP A 344 -2.38 29.50 12.65
C ASP A 344 -1.00 29.13 12.07
N SER A 345 -0.88 27.95 11.49
CA SER A 345 0.38 27.45 10.92
C SER A 345 0.57 27.96 9.49
N TYR A 346 -0.53 28.22 8.79
CA TYR A 346 -0.50 28.73 7.41
C TYR A 346 0.12 30.13 7.33
N ASP A 347 -0.11 30.97 8.34
CA ASP A 347 0.48 32.31 8.42
C ASP A 347 2.02 32.28 8.59
N LYS A 348 2.57 31.13 8.97
CA LYS A 348 4.00 30.93 9.24
C LYS A 348 4.67 30.00 8.22
N MET A 349 4.14 29.92 7.01
CA MET A 349 4.62 28.99 5.97
C MET A 349 6.14 28.99 5.74
N PRO A 350 6.88 30.11 5.77
CA PRO A 350 8.34 30.06 5.62
C PRO A 350 9.04 29.24 6.69
N LEU A 351 8.59 29.34 7.96
CA LEU A 351 9.12 28.58 9.08
C LEU A 351 8.69 27.09 9.00
N VAL A 352 7.45 26.86 8.61
CA VAL A 352 6.92 25.50 8.37
C VAL A 352 7.75 24.82 7.28
N ASN A 353 7.97 25.47 6.14
CA ASN A 353 8.75 24.93 5.04
C ASN A 353 10.17 24.55 5.45
N MET A 354 10.87 25.41 6.22
CA MET A 354 12.20 25.11 6.73
C MET A 354 12.22 23.84 7.60
N ASN A 355 11.24 23.68 8.48
CA ASN A 355 11.14 22.49 9.33
C ASN A 355 10.79 21.23 8.52
N VAL A 356 9.90 21.36 7.53
CA VAL A 356 9.51 20.27 6.65
C VAL A 356 10.69 19.82 5.79
N GLU A 357 11.47 20.73 5.23
CA GLU A 357 12.69 20.42 4.48
C GLU A 357 13.68 19.62 5.31
N ALA A 358 13.94 20.07 6.55
CA ALA A 358 14.82 19.34 7.47
C ALA A 358 14.30 17.91 7.78
N VAL A 359 12.99 17.75 7.93
CA VAL A 359 12.37 16.43 8.14
C VAL A 359 12.48 15.57 6.88
N VAL A 360 12.23 16.12 5.70
CA VAL A 360 12.37 15.39 4.43
C VAL A 360 13.79 14.89 4.22
N GLU A 361 14.80 15.71 4.52
CA GLU A 361 16.21 15.28 4.50
C GLU A 361 16.47 14.14 5.49
N GLY A 362 16.00 14.27 6.72
CA GLY A 362 16.15 13.21 7.73
C GLY A 362 15.42 11.90 7.34
N LEU A 363 14.28 11.97 6.70
CA LEU A 363 13.58 10.80 6.16
C LEU A 363 14.37 10.15 5.01
N LYS A 364 14.95 10.93 4.10
CA LYS A 364 15.83 10.43 3.04
C LYS A 364 17.02 9.68 3.61
N GLU A 365 17.72 10.27 4.58
CA GLU A 365 18.83 9.62 5.27
C GLU A 365 18.40 8.32 5.96
N PHE A 366 17.26 8.32 6.64
CA PHE A 366 16.71 7.13 7.29
C PHE A 366 16.52 5.97 6.28
N PHE A 367 15.92 6.24 5.12
CA PHE A 367 15.70 5.23 4.11
C PHE A 367 17.00 4.76 3.43
N GLU A 368 17.96 5.63 3.23
CA GLU A 368 19.28 5.24 2.70
C GLU A 368 20.04 4.30 3.66
N ILE A 369 19.97 4.57 4.97
CA ILE A 369 20.62 3.72 6.00
C ILE A 369 19.92 2.37 6.15
N THR A 370 18.59 2.34 5.94
CA THR A 370 17.78 1.14 6.10
C THR A 370 17.72 0.25 4.86
N LYS A 371 18.16 0.74 3.70
CA LYS A 371 18.27 -0.08 2.49
C LYS A 371 19.22 -1.26 2.73
N PRO A 372 18.79 -2.50 2.45
CA PRO A 372 19.69 -3.65 2.57
C PRO A 372 20.90 -3.41 1.66
N ARG A 373 22.10 -3.43 2.25
CA ARG A 373 23.34 -3.37 1.47
C ARG A 373 23.37 -4.57 0.51
N LYS A 374 23.42 -4.28 -0.78
CA LYS A 374 23.56 -5.28 -1.86
C LYS A 374 24.83 -6.07 -1.73
#